data_a31154386b853685b10f7a181d0db766
#
_entry.id   a31154386b853685b10f7a181d0db766
#
_cell.length_a   1.000
_cell.length_b   1.000
_cell.length_c   1.000
_cell.angle_alpha   90.00
_cell.angle_beta   90.00
_cell.angle_gamma   90.00
#
_symmetry.space_group_name_H-M   'P 1'
#
loop_
_entity.id
_entity.type
_entity.pdbx_description
1 polymer ?
#
loop_
_entity_poly.entity_id
_entity_poly.type
_entity_poly.pdbx_seq_one_letter_code
_entity_poly.pdbx_strand_id
1 'polypeptide(L)'
;MTRENIKRMQQVADANGCTLRPHIKTHKTPYFAKLQQQLGARGITSCKVSEAEVMADAGLRDIFIAYPLVGAEKLRRACALAQRVDRLILAVDSIAQGTPLAEAAKAHDVVLEVRIEVDCGGGRTGAEMADFAPLVQFVESCPNLKLTGLYTFRGLNGGIDDPALAGAREGELLAQYRKTAEEICGRKLEISGGS
;
A
#
# COMPACT_ATOMS: atom_id res chain seq x y z
N MET A 1 -2.57 23.55 15.93
CA MET A 1 -3.08 23.35 14.56
C MET A 1 -2.72 21.99 13.98
N THR A 2 -1.46 21.58 13.79
CA THR A 2 -1.10 20.28 13.21
C THR A 2 -1.66 19.08 14.00
N ARG A 3 -1.50 19.06 15.32
CA ARG A 3 -2.03 17.99 16.19
C ARG A 3 -3.56 17.86 16.07
N GLU A 4 -4.27 18.95 16.01
CA GLU A 4 -5.74 18.94 15.86
C GLU A 4 -6.19 18.43 14.50
N ASN A 5 -5.45 18.76 13.43
CA ASN A 5 -5.73 18.21 12.11
C ASN A 5 -5.53 16.69 12.05
N ILE A 6 -4.46 16.17 12.68
CA ILE A 6 -4.21 14.73 12.77
C ILE A 6 -5.34 14.03 13.54
N LYS A 7 -5.74 14.58 14.70
CA LYS A 7 -6.87 14.03 15.49
C LYS A 7 -8.16 14.01 14.69
N ARG A 8 -8.47 15.09 13.98
CA ARG A 8 -9.68 15.19 13.17
C ARG A 8 -9.71 14.14 12.07
N MET A 9 -8.58 13.90 11.37
CA MET A 9 -8.51 12.84 10.36
C MET A 9 -8.67 11.45 10.96
N GLN A 10 -8.07 11.19 12.13
CA GLN A 10 -8.27 9.92 12.84
C GLN A 10 -9.74 9.73 13.22
N GLN A 11 -10.40 10.75 13.75
CA GLN A 11 -11.82 10.70 14.10
C GLN A 11 -12.71 10.40 12.89
N VAL A 12 -12.38 10.96 11.72
CA VAL A 12 -13.10 10.65 10.47
C VAL A 12 -12.93 9.18 10.10
N ALA A 13 -11.72 8.63 10.19
CA ALA A 13 -11.48 7.21 9.91
C ALA A 13 -12.25 6.32 10.91
N ASP A 14 -12.15 6.61 12.21
CA ASP A 14 -12.82 5.85 13.26
C ASP A 14 -14.36 5.86 13.10
N ALA A 15 -14.93 7.01 12.78
CA ALA A 15 -16.37 7.17 12.55
C ALA A 15 -16.89 6.37 11.34
N ASN A 16 -16.01 6.05 10.39
CA ASN A 16 -16.32 5.24 9.22
C ASN A 16 -15.83 3.78 9.33
N GLY A 17 -15.38 3.34 10.51
CA GLY A 17 -14.88 1.99 10.73
C GLY A 17 -13.61 1.66 9.93
N CYS A 18 -12.83 2.67 9.56
CA CYS A 18 -11.61 2.53 8.78
C CYS A 18 -10.35 2.69 9.66
N THR A 19 -9.28 2.00 9.31
CA THR A 19 -7.97 2.25 9.91
C THR A 19 -7.19 3.24 9.06
N LEU A 20 -6.57 4.24 9.70
CA LEU A 20 -5.78 5.25 9.02
C LEU A 20 -4.32 4.80 8.86
N ARG A 21 -3.77 4.96 7.66
CA ARG A 21 -2.35 4.74 7.33
C ARG A 21 -1.81 5.95 6.55
N PRO A 22 -1.43 7.03 7.25
CA PRO A 22 -1.06 8.29 6.60
C PRO A 22 0.18 8.16 5.72
N HIS A 23 0.18 8.86 4.60
CA HIS A 23 1.33 8.93 3.72
C HIS A 23 2.32 10.01 4.20
N ILE A 24 3.58 9.62 4.42
CA ILE A 24 4.62 10.50 4.97
C ILE A 24 5.34 11.35 3.91
N LYS A 25 5.05 11.16 2.62
CA LYS A 25 5.75 11.84 1.51
C LYS A 25 5.71 13.35 1.58
N THR A 26 4.71 13.93 2.26
CA THR A 26 4.53 15.37 2.38
C THR A 26 5.41 16.01 3.44
N HIS A 27 5.64 15.33 4.56
CA HIS A 27 6.42 15.89 5.68
C HIS A 27 7.77 15.19 5.87
N LYS A 28 7.93 13.92 5.50
CA LYS A 28 9.17 13.12 5.56
C LYS A 28 9.90 13.17 6.92
N THR A 29 9.19 13.44 8.00
CA THR A 29 9.76 13.54 9.35
C THR A 29 9.21 12.48 10.29
N PRO A 30 10.09 11.74 11.00
CA PRO A 30 9.68 10.78 12.02
C PRO A 30 8.83 11.39 13.13
N TYR A 31 9.04 12.66 13.46
CA TYR A 31 8.27 13.35 14.49
C TYR A 31 6.76 13.32 14.19
N PHE A 32 6.35 13.73 13.00
CA PHE A 32 4.93 13.71 12.64
C PHE A 32 4.40 12.30 12.42
N ALA A 33 5.20 11.39 11.87
CA ALA A 33 4.80 9.99 11.71
C ALA A 33 4.52 9.32 13.07
N LYS A 34 5.38 9.53 14.08
CA LYS A 34 5.14 9.07 15.46
C LYS A 34 3.90 9.72 16.07
N LEU A 35 3.71 11.02 15.85
CA LEU A 35 2.53 11.73 16.36
C LEU A 35 1.24 11.17 15.75
N GLN A 36 1.23 10.86 14.46
CA GLN A 36 0.10 10.22 13.79
C GLN A 36 -0.19 8.84 14.40
N GLN A 37 0.83 8.02 14.64
CA GLN A 37 0.68 6.71 15.28
C GLN A 37 0.19 6.82 16.72
N GLN A 38 0.73 7.76 17.52
CA GLN A 38 0.27 8.03 18.90
C GLN A 38 -1.20 8.48 18.95
N LEU A 39 -1.71 9.06 17.88
CA LEU A 39 -3.09 9.54 17.78
C LEU A 39 -4.04 8.53 17.10
N GLY A 40 -3.58 7.29 16.86
CA GLY A 40 -4.42 6.19 16.42
C GLY A 40 -4.12 5.61 15.03
N ALA A 41 -3.22 6.21 14.25
CA ALA A 41 -2.85 5.62 12.95
C ALA A 41 -2.20 4.25 13.15
N ARG A 42 -2.66 3.26 12.36
CA ARG A 42 -2.18 1.86 12.43
C ARG A 42 -0.71 1.73 12.07
N GLY A 43 -0.27 2.48 11.08
CA GLY A 43 1.10 2.48 10.55
C GLY A 43 1.28 3.66 9.63
N ILE A 44 2.28 3.63 8.78
CA ILE A 44 2.60 4.69 7.83
C ILE A 44 2.65 4.18 6.40
N THR A 45 2.47 5.09 5.45
CA THR A 45 2.72 4.84 4.03
C THR A 45 3.89 5.70 3.55
N SER A 46 4.83 5.12 2.84
CA SER A 46 5.96 5.79 2.18
C SER A 46 5.96 5.51 0.67
N CYS A 47 6.76 6.23 -0.11
CA CYS A 47 6.92 5.93 -1.53
C CYS A 47 8.32 5.43 -1.91
N LYS A 48 9.26 5.36 -0.96
CA LYS A 48 10.63 4.95 -1.24
C LYS A 48 11.17 4.06 -0.11
N VAL A 49 12.01 3.11 -0.46
CA VAL A 49 12.72 2.28 0.53
C VAL A 49 13.51 3.15 1.51
N SER A 50 14.22 4.16 1.01
CA SER A 50 15.02 5.07 1.86
C SER A 50 14.18 5.87 2.86
N GLU A 51 12.95 6.27 2.50
CA GLU A 51 12.02 6.89 3.45
C GLU A 51 11.58 5.89 4.51
N ALA A 52 11.26 4.66 4.09
CA ALA A 52 10.84 3.59 5.00
C ALA A 52 11.95 3.20 5.99
N GLU A 53 13.21 3.13 5.54
CA GLU A 53 14.37 2.86 6.41
C GLU A 53 14.53 3.94 7.49
N VAL A 54 14.46 5.22 7.14
CA VAL A 54 14.54 6.33 8.11
C VAL A 54 13.41 6.23 9.15
N MET A 55 12.20 5.87 8.72
CA MET A 55 11.07 5.69 9.63
C MET A 55 11.26 4.46 10.54
N ALA A 56 11.79 3.36 10.01
CA ALA A 56 12.12 2.16 10.77
C ALA A 56 13.22 2.43 11.81
N ASP A 57 14.27 3.17 11.45
CA ASP A 57 15.35 3.59 12.36
C ASP A 57 14.81 4.47 13.49
N ALA A 58 13.77 5.24 13.20
CA ALA A 58 13.06 6.02 14.20
C ALA A 58 12.09 5.21 15.08
N GLY A 59 11.92 3.89 14.84
CA GLY A 59 11.07 2.99 15.63
C GLY A 59 9.65 2.79 15.11
N LEU A 60 9.33 3.23 13.90
CA LEU A 60 8.06 2.90 13.24
C LEU A 60 8.16 1.47 12.67
N ARG A 61 7.17 0.60 12.95
CA ARG A 61 7.28 -0.83 12.71
C ARG A 61 6.26 -1.40 11.72
N ASP A 62 5.19 -0.69 11.41
CA ASP A 62 4.20 -1.06 10.40
C ASP A 62 4.26 -0.05 9.24
N ILE A 63 4.87 -0.47 8.12
CA ILE A 63 5.23 0.40 6.99
C ILE A 63 4.70 -0.19 5.70
N PHE A 64 4.01 0.63 4.91
CA PHE A 64 3.62 0.30 3.54
C PHE A 64 4.41 1.17 2.55
N ILE A 65 5.12 0.55 1.62
CA ILE A 65 5.76 1.25 0.49
C ILE A 65 4.79 1.19 -0.69
N ALA A 66 4.00 2.27 -0.84
CA ALA A 66 2.93 2.38 -1.84
C ALA A 66 3.47 2.90 -3.17
N TYR A 67 4.45 2.24 -3.71
CA TYR A 67 4.99 2.45 -5.05
C TYR A 67 5.75 1.21 -5.50
N PRO A 68 5.54 0.71 -6.73
CA PRO A 68 6.24 -0.46 -7.26
C PRO A 68 7.76 -0.27 -7.23
N LEU A 69 8.46 -1.21 -6.61
CA LEU A 69 9.92 -1.15 -6.51
C LEU A 69 10.56 -1.84 -7.72
N VAL A 70 11.49 -1.12 -8.36
CA VAL A 70 12.25 -1.61 -9.52
C VAL A 70 13.75 -1.43 -9.27
N GLY A 71 14.53 -2.47 -9.60
CA GLY A 71 15.99 -2.48 -9.48
C GLY A 71 16.49 -3.25 -8.28
N ALA A 72 17.52 -4.10 -8.52
CA ALA A 72 18.04 -5.08 -7.58
C ALA A 72 18.41 -4.49 -6.20
N GLU A 73 19.04 -3.32 -6.17
CA GLU A 73 19.44 -2.68 -4.91
C GLU A 73 18.25 -2.29 -4.04
N LYS A 74 17.16 -1.77 -4.63
CA LYS A 74 15.95 -1.44 -3.86
C LYS A 74 15.27 -2.70 -3.33
N LEU A 75 15.23 -3.76 -4.12
CA LEU A 75 14.65 -5.04 -3.72
C LEU A 75 15.46 -5.68 -2.58
N ARG A 76 16.78 -5.71 -2.68
CA ARG A 76 17.67 -6.17 -1.61
C ARG A 76 17.44 -5.40 -0.30
N ARG A 77 17.36 -4.06 -0.38
CA ARG A 77 17.10 -3.19 0.79
C ARG A 77 15.69 -3.44 1.37
N ALA A 78 14.69 -3.66 0.53
CA ALA A 78 13.34 -3.98 1.00
C ALA A 78 13.31 -5.33 1.74
N CYS A 79 14.00 -6.35 1.24
CA CYS A 79 14.14 -7.64 1.94
C CYS A 79 14.84 -7.48 3.30
N ALA A 80 15.93 -6.70 3.36
CA ALA A 80 16.63 -6.42 4.62
C ALA A 80 15.74 -5.61 5.60
N LEU A 81 14.95 -4.67 5.08
CA LEU A 81 14.01 -3.89 5.91
C LEU A 81 12.88 -4.78 6.47
N ALA A 82 12.37 -5.74 5.68
CA ALA A 82 11.33 -6.66 6.13
C ALA A 82 11.74 -7.48 7.36
N GLN A 83 13.02 -7.78 7.51
CA GLN A 83 13.58 -8.48 8.69
C GLN A 83 13.72 -7.57 9.93
N ARG A 84 13.56 -6.25 9.79
CA ARG A 84 13.81 -5.26 10.84
C ARG A 84 12.55 -4.63 11.41
N VAL A 85 11.42 -4.80 10.75
CA VAL A 85 10.12 -4.21 11.14
C VAL A 85 9.09 -5.30 11.38
N ASP A 86 8.04 -4.99 12.12
CA ASP A 86 7.00 -5.97 12.45
C ASP A 86 6.14 -6.30 11.23
N ARG A 87 5.96 -5.31 10.34
CA ARG A 87 5.21 -5.45 9.09
C ARG A 87 5.74 -4.52 8.02
N LEU A 88 6.22 -5.09 6.92
CA LEU A 88 6.52 -4.37 5.69
C LEU A 88 5.57 -4.84 4.59
N ILE A 89 4.83 -3.92 4.00
CA ILE A 89 3.96 -4.17 2.86
C ILE A 89 4.56 -3.49 1.63
N LEU A 90 4.60 -4.19 0.50
CA LEU A 90 5.11 -3.66 -0.76
C LEU A 90 4.02 -3.62 -1.83
N ALA A 91 4.14 -2.68 -2.76
CA ALA A 91 3.26 -2.55 -3.91
C ALA A 91 3.69 -3.49 -5.04
N VAL A 92 2.71 -4.09 -5.70
CA VAL A 92 2.87 -4.84 -6.97
C VAL A 92 1.80 -4.37 -7.93
N ASP A 93 2.17 -4.03 -9.17
CA ASP A 93 1.23 -3.56 -10.20
C ASP A 93 1.26 -4.36 -11.50
N SER A 94 2.24 -5.25 -11.66
CA SER A 94 2.40 -6.07 -12.86
C SER A 94 3.21 -7.33 -12.58
N ILE A 95 3.05 -8.35 -13.39
CA ILE A 95 3.86 -9.58 -13.33
C ILE A 95 5.33 -9.24 -13.58
N ALA A 96 5.61 -8.33 -14.52
CA ALA A 96 6.97 -7.92 -14.85
C ALA A 96 7.70 -7.30 -13.65
N GLN A 97 6.99 -6.53 -12.80
CA GLN A 97 7.55 -5.95 -11.58
C GLN A 97 7.54 -6.96 -10.42
N GLY A 98 6.54 -7.80 -10.33
CA GLY A 98 6.41 -8.81 -9.27
C GLY A 98 7.41 -9.95 -9.38
N THR A 99 7.84 -10.34 -10.60
CA THR A 99 8.81 -11.43 -10.81
C THR A 99 10.14 -11.18 -10.11
N PRO A 100 10.87 -10.07 -10.37
CA PRO A 100 12.13 -9.81 -9.66
C PRO A 100 11.94 -9.59 -8.15
N LEU A 101 10.76 -9.14 -7.71
CA LEU A 101 10.43 -9.04 -6.29
C LEU A 101 10.35 -10.43 -5.64
N ALA A 102 9.67 -11.39 -6.27
CA ALA A 102 9.56 -12.76 -5.79
C ALA A 102 10.93 -13.47 -5.77
N GLU A 103 11.76 -13.25 -6.80
CA GLU A 103 13.12 -13.77 -6.87
C GLU A 103 14.00 -13.21 -5.75
N ALA A 104 13.92 -11.90 -5.49
CA ALA A 104 14.65 -11.27 -4.39
C ALA A 104 14.18 -11.80 -3.03
N ALA A 105 12.89 -11.95 -2.80
CA ALA A 105 12.32 -12.50 -1.58
C ALA A 105 12.85 -13.93 -1.33
N LYS A 106 12.85 -14.76 -2.38
CA LYS A 106 13.41 -16.12 -2.33
C LYS A 106 14.90 -16.12 -2.02
N ALA A 107 15.69 -15.28 -2.70
CA ALA A 107 17.13 -15.20 -2.52
C ALA A 107 17.55 -14.74 -1.11
N HIS A 108 16.69 -13.96 -0.44
CA HIS A 108 16.93 -13.46 0.92
C HIS A 108 16.18 -14.26 2.00
N ASP A 109 15.53 -15.36 1.64
CA ASP A 109 14.75 -16.23 2.54
C ASP A 109 13.71 -15.44 3.39
N VAL A 110 12.95 -14.57 2.74
CA VAL A 110 11.90 -13.79 3.37
C VAL A 110 10.56 -14.02 2.67
N VAL A 111 9.45 -13.88 3.41
CA VAL A 111 8.11 -13.75 2.85
C VAL A 111 7.71 -12.28 2.92
N LEU A 112 7.50 -11.67 1.77
CA LEU A 112 7.09 -10.27 1.67
C LEU A 112 5.57 -10.14 1.59
N GLU A 113 4.97 -9.35 2.49
CA GLU A 113 3.58 -8.96 2.32
C GLU A 113 3.45 -7.99 1.14
N VAL A 114 2.47 -8.26 0.27
CA VAL A 114 2.22 -7.41 -0.90
C VAL A 114 0.77 -6.99 -0.99
N ARG A 115 0.56 -5.81 -1.56
CA ARG A 115 -0.73 -5.33 -2.03
C ARG A 115 -0.65 -5.06 -3.52
N ILE A 116 -1.65 -5.53 -4.27
CA ILE A 116 -1.74 -5.19 -5.68
C ILE A 116 -2.30 -3.77 -5.80
N GLU A 117 -1.56 -2.91 -6.52
CA GLU A 117 -2.05 -1.62 -6.95
C GLU A 117 -3.00 -1.81 -8.12
N VAL A 118 -4.18 -1.22 -8.05
CA VAL A 118 -5.16 -1.23 -9.13
C VAL A 118 -5.41 0.19 -9.62
N ASP A 119 -5.55 0.35 -10.94
CA ASP A 119 -5.88 1.65 -11.51
C ASP A 119 -7.39 1.90 -11.42
N CYS A 120 -7.76 2.86 -10.59
CA CYS A 120 -9.12 3.35 -10.47
C CYS A 120 -9.35 4.67 -11.25
N GLY A 121 -8.58 4.89 -12.31
CA GLY A 121 -8.70 6.06 -13.19
C GLY A 121 -7.62 7.11 -12.95
N GLY A 122 -6.51 6.76 -12.29
CA GLY A 122 -5.33 7.60 -12.10
C GLY A 122 -4.41 7.64 -13.32
N GLY A 123 -4.38 6.55 -14.10
CA GLY A 123 -3.59 6.44 -15.33
C GLY A 123 -2.08 6.57 -15.12
N ARG A 124 -1.57 6.19 -13.93
CA ARG A 124 -0.15 6.34 -13.59
C ARG A 124 0.55 5.01 -13.35
N THR A 125 0.08 4.26 -12.38
CA THR A 125 0.50 2.93 -11.96
C THR A 125 -0.76 2.15 -11.57
N GLY A 126 -0.63 0.85 -11.41
CA GLY A 126 -1.73 -0.02 -11.05
C GLY A 126 -2.20 -0.90 -12.21
N ALA A 127 -2.61 -2.11 -11.87
CA ALA A 127 -3.14 -3.07 -12.83
C ALA A 127 -4.52 -2.61 -13.35
N GLU A 128 -4.71 -2.68 -14.65
CA GLU A 128 -6.03 -2.56 -15.26
C GLU A 128 -6.82 -3.86 -15.09
N MET A 129 -8.15 -3.79 -15.24
CA MET A 129 -9.03 -4.93 -15.02
C MET A 129 -8.65 -6.14 -15.89
N ALA A 130 -8.18 -5.91 -17.13
CA ALA A 130 -7.78 -6.96 -18.06
C ALA A 130 -6.59 -7.80 -17.55
N ASP A 131 -5.63 -7.16 -16.86
CA ASP A 131 -4.39 -7.77 -16.39
C ASP A 131 -4.47 -8.21 -14.92
N PHE A 132 -5.54 -7.85 -14.22
CA PHE A 132 -5.64 -8.00 -12.78
C PHE A 132 -5.74 -9.46 -12.33
N ALA A 133 -6.63 -10.26 -12.92
CA ALA A 133 -6.80 -11.66 -12.50
C ALA A 133 -5.54 -12.51 -12.72
N PRO A 134 -4.83 -12.40 -13.88
CA PRO A 134 -3.52 -13.02 -14.06
C PRO A 134 -2.48 -12.58 -13.02
N LEU A 135 -2.47 -11.30 -12.62
CA LEU A 135 -1.55 -10.80 -11.60
C LEU A 135 -1.85 -11.37 -10.22
N VAL A 136 -3.13 -11.49 -9.82
CA VAL A 136 -3.53 -12.13 -8.57
C VAL A 136 -3.05 -13.59 -8.55
N GLN A 137 -3.31 -14.34 -9.63
CA GLN A 137 -2.87 -15.75 -9.77
C GLN A 137 -1.34 -15.89 -9.70
N PHE A 138 -0.62 -14.98 -10.35
CA PHE A 138 0.84 -14.93 -10.28
C PHE A 138 1.32 -14.74 -8.84
N VAL A 139 0.81 -13.74 -8.12
CA VAL A 139 1.22 -13.47 -6.73
C VAL A 139 0.91 -14.67 -5.83
N GLU A 140 -0.27 -15.30 -5.96
CA GLU A 140 -0.65 -16.49 -5.18
C GLU A 140 0.22 -17.72 -5.51
N SER A 141 0.79 -17.80 -6.72
CA SER A 141 1.72 -18.88 -7.09
C SER A 141 3.12 -18.70 -6.53
N CYS A 142 3.47 -17.51 -6.01
CA CYS A 142 4.79 -17.19 -5.48
C CYS A 142 4.87 -17.48 -3.97
N PRO A 143 5.56 -18.52 -3.49
CA PRO A 143 5.56 -18.88 -2.07
C PRO A 143 6.21 -17.84 -1.15
N ASN A 144 7.05 -16.97 -1.71
CA ASN A 144 7.73 -15.89 -1.00
C ASN A 144 6.99 -14.54 -1.08
N LEU A 145 5.80 -14.50 -1.68
CA LEU A 145 4.90 -13.35 -1.65
C LEU A 145 3.60 -13.73 -0.94
N LYS A 146 3.11 -12.82 -0.11
CA LYS A 146 1.84 -12.99 0.61
C LYS A 146 0.91 -11.86 0.24
N LEU A 147 -0.08 -12.14 -0.61
CA LEU A 147 -1.10 -11.16 -0.94
C LEU A 147 -1.98 -10.88 0.28
N THR A 148 -1.96 -9.65 0.78
CA THR A 148 -2.73 -9.23 1.95
C THR A 148 -3.84 -8.24 1.61
N GLY A 149 -3.84 -7.69 0.40
CA GLY A 149 -4.89 -6.76 0.00
C GLY A 149 -4.62 -6.06 -1.32
N LEU A 150 -5.48 -5.11 -1.59
CA LEU A 150 -5.41 -4.22 -2.75
C LEU A 150 -5.28 -2.78 -2.29
N TYR A 151 -4.72 -1.93 -3.14
CA TYR A 151 -4.76 -0.50 -2.91
C TYR A 151 -4.86 0.26 -4.24
N THR A 152 -5.27 1.52 -4.14
CA THR A 152 -5.30 2.43 -5.26
C THR A 152 -4.92 3.84 -4.83
N PHE A 153 -4.45 4.63 -5.78
CA PHE A 153 -4.33 6.08 -5.67
C PHE A 153 -4.80 6.70 -6.98
N ARG A 154 -6.04 7.14 -7.00
CA ARG A 154 -6.60 7.81 -8.16
C ARG A 154 -6.13 9.27 -8.29
N GLY A 155 -5.98 9.96 -7.17
CA GLY A 155 -5.76 11.40 -7.13
C GLY A 155 -7.02 12.20 -7.52
N LEU A 156 -6.96 13.51 -7.34
CA LEU A 156 -8.02 14.43 -7.78
C LEU A 156 -7.82 14.90 -9.23
N ASN A 157 -6.93 14.26 -9.98
CA ASN A 157 -6.65 14.59 -11.36
C ASN A 157 -7.78 14.07 -12.26
N GLY A 158 -8.35 14.90 -13.08
CA GLY A 158 -9.22 14.42 -14.13
C GLY A 158 -10.61 15.05 -14.19
N GLY A 159 -10.74 16.30 -13.78
CA GLY A 159 -11.95 17.07 -14.07
C GLY A 159 -13.22 16.58 -13.38
N ILE A 160 -13.08 15.91 -12.23
CA ILE A 160 -14.19 15.63 -11.34
C ILE A 160 -14.20 16.75 -10.32
N ASP A 161 -15.14 17.67 -10.49
CA ASP A 161 -15.29 18.85 -9.64
C ASP A 161 -15.81 18.50 -8.23
N ASP A 162 -16.33 17.27 -8.03
CA ASP A 162 -16.88 16.81 -6.76
C ASP A 162 -15.98 15.72 -6.12
N PRO A 163 -15.23 16.04 -5.05
CA PRO A 163 -14.38 15.08 -4.35
C PRO A 163 -15.15 13.90 -3.75
N ALA A 164 -16.40 14.09 -3.32
CA ALA A 164 -17.20 13.01 -2.75
C ALA A 164 -17.58 11.99 -3.82
N LEU A 165 -17.95 12.45 -5.01
CA LEU A 165 -18.21 11.58 -6.15
C LEU A 165 -16.96 10.83 -6.61
N ALA A 166 -15.80 11.49 -6.61
CA ALA A 166 -14.53 10.87 -6.94
C ALA A 166 -14.20 9.74 -5.96
N GLY A 167 -14.34 10.00 -4.66
CA GLY A 167 -14.12 9.00 -3.62
C GLY A 167 -15.09 7.82 -3.68
N ALA A 168 -16.37 8.07 -3.95
CA ALA A 168 -17.37 7.02 -4.13
C ALA A 168 -17.00 6.09 -5.30
N ARG A 169 -16.65 6.66 -6.46
CA ARG A 169 -16.23 5.89 -7.64
C ARG A 169 -14.94 5.09 -7.40
N GLU A 170 -13.96 5.67 -6.71
CA GLU A 170 -12.75 4.96 -6.31
C GLU A 170 -13.10 3.75 -5.44
N GLY A 171 -13.97 3.94 -4.44
CA GLY A 171 -14.42 2.88 -3.54
C GLY A 171 -15.18 1.76 -4.25
N GLU A 172 -16.08 2.11 -5.17
CA GLU A 172 -16.85 1.13 -5.97
C GLU A 172 -15.93 0.26 -6.85
N LEU A 173 -15.00 0.89 -7.58
CA LEU A 173 -14.04 0.16 -8.41
C LEU A 173 -13.13 -0.74 -7.57
N LEU A 174 -12.60 -0.21 -6.46
CA LEU A 174 -11.75 -0.99 -5.56
C LEU A 174 -12.50 -2.20 -4.97
N ALA A 175 -13.80 -2.05 -4.69
CA ALA A 175 -14.65 -3.14 -4.22
C ALA A 175 -14.86 -4.23 -5.31
N GLN A 176 -14.98 -3.83 -6.58
CA GLN A 176 -15.07 -4.78 -7.71
C GLN A 176 -13.77 -5.59 -7.85
N TYR A 177 -12.62 -4.93 -7.85
CA TYR A 177 -11.32 -5.60 -7.87
C TYR A 177 -11.16 -6.56 -6.68
N ARG A 178 -11.56 -6.13 -5.47
CA ARG A 178 -11.51 -6.98 -4.29
C ARG A 178 -12.35 -8.25 -4.46
N LYS A 179 -13.57 -8.13 -4.97
CA LYS A 179 -14.45 -9.29 -5.20
C LYS A 179 -13.76 -10.32 -6.10
N THR A 180 -13.22 -9.89 -7.24
CA THR A 180 -12.48 -10.77 -8.16
C THR A 180 -11.28 -11.43 -7.48
N ALA A 181 -10.49 -10.67 -6.72
CA ALA A 181 -9.33 -11.23 -6.02
C ALA A 181 -9.72 -12.23 -4.93
N GLU A 182 -10.77 -11.94 -4.15
CA GLU A 182 -11.27 -12.84 -3.10
C GLU A 182 -11.83 -14.15 -3.69
N GLU A 183 -12.45 -14.12 -4.86
CA GLU A 183 -12.90 -15.32 -5.60
C GLU A 183 -11.71 -16.20 -6.01
N ILE A 184 -10.61 -15.59 -6.46
CA ILE A 184 -9.38 -16.33 -6.83
C ILE A 184 -8.66 -16.88 -5.59
N CYS A 185 -8.52 -16.08 -4.55
CA CYS A 185 -7.74 -16.43 -3.36
C CYS A 185 -8.50 -17.32 -2.35
N GLY A 186 -9.83 -17.36 -2.41
CA GLY A 186 -10.68 -18.06 -1.44
C GLY A 186 -10.67 -17.45 -0.03
N ARG A 187 -10.22 -16.20 0.14
CA ARG A 187 -10.12 -15.51 1.43
C ARG A 187 -10.39 -14.00 1.32
N LYS A 188 -10.71 -13.40 2.46
CA LYS A 188 -10.90 -11.94 2.55
C LYS A 188 -9.57 -11.20 2.41
N LEU A 189 -9.62 -10.06 1.70
CA LEU A 189 -8.49 -9.18 1.45
C LEU A 189 -8.76 -7.77 1.99
N GLU A 190 -7.71 -7.13 2.52
CA GLU A 190 -7.77 -5.71 2.91
C GLU A 190 -7.86 -4.84 1.65
N ILE A 191 -8.53 -3.69 1.77
CA ILE A 191 -8.51 -2.65 0.72
C ILE A 191 -8.04 -1.33 1.30
N SER A 192 -7.36 -0.53 0.51
CA SER A 192 -6.83 0.77 0.89
C SER A 192 -7.01 1.76 -0.26
N GLY A 193 -7.67 2.84 0.01
CA GLY A 193 -7.88 3.97 -0.89
C GLY A 193 -7.83 5.27 -0.12
N GLY A 194 -8.24 6.36 -0.72
CA GLY A 194 -8.29 7.68 -0.08
C GLY A 194 -7.32 8.65 -0.75
N SER A 195 -7.68 9.08 -1.91
CA SER A 195 -6.98 10.09 -2.72
C SER A 195 -7.30 11.50 -2.30
#